data_dc7551872aff73d39e409f702720df3d
#
_entry.id   dc7551872aff73d39e409f702720df3d
#
_cell.length_a   1.000
_cell.length_b   1.000
_cell.length_c   1.000
_cell.angle_alpha   90.00
_cell.angle_beta   90.00
_cell.angle_gamma   90.00
#
_symmetry.space_group_name_H-M   'P 1'
#
loop_
_entity.id
_entity.type
_entity.pdbx_description
1 polymer ?
#
loop_
_entity_poly.entity_id
_entity_poly.type
_entity_poly.pdbx_seq_one_letter_code
_entity_poly.pdbx_strand_id
1 'polypeptide(L)'
;MFWTRLLSGIVLLAIALATFSFGNVFLAVPLWLISLIAYRELTKALKCATDEKKFNALEWIGFVGVTAYYATLFFTRDHTLLLMCIVALFMAEMFCYVAAFPKYQASQVMAAVFSFLYAPVLLSFAYLTRECENGIYLVWLIPVSYTHLTLPT
;
A
#
# COMPACT_ATOMS: atom_id res chain seq x y z
N MET A 1 28.48 3.57 -10.69
CA MET A 1 27.11 3.97 -10.37
C MET A 1 26.04 3.42 -11.33
N PHE A 2 26.27 3.35 -12.66
CA PHE A 2 25.32 2.77 -13.63
C PHE A 2 25.09 1.26 -13.39
N TRP A 3 26.14 0.48 -13.30
CA TRP A 3 26.09 -0.97 -13.13
C TRP A 3 25.38 -1.41 -11.82
N THR A 4 25.57 -0.69 -10.72
CA THR A 4 24.88 -1.00 -9.46
C THR A 4 23.38 -0.76 -9.54
N ARG A 5 22.94 0.29 -10.22
CA ARG A 5 21.53 0.58 -10.44
C ARG A 5 20.89 -0.41 -11.42
N LEU A 6 21.61 -0.79 -12.48
CA LEU A 6 21.16 -1.80 -13.43
C LEU A 6 21.01 -3.15 -12.76
N LEU A 7 21.99 -3.59 -11.97
CA LEU A 7 21.95 -4.85 -11.25
C LEU A 7 20.80 -4.90 -10.23
N SER A 8 20.63 -3.82 -9.44
CA SER A 8 19.51 -3.74 -8.49
C SER A 8 18.16 -3.76 -9.18
N GLY A 9 18.02 -3.11 -10.33
CA GLY A 9 16.80 -3.13 -11.15
C GLY A 9 16.46 -4.53 -11.67
N ILE A 10 17.46 -5.25 -12.18
CA ILE A 10 17.30 -6.64 -12.66
C ILE A 10 16.90 -7.57 -11.50
N VAL A 11 17.53 -7.43 -10.32
CA VAL A 11 17.21 -8.24 -9.15
C VAL A 11 15.78 -7.97 -8.68
N LEU A 12 15.39 -6.69 -8.58
CA LEU A 12 14.03 -6.31 -8.19
C LEU A 12 12.98 -6.83 -9.20
N LEU A 13 13.28 -6.73 -10.48
CA LEU A 13 12.40 -7.26 -11.53
C LEU A 13 12.26 -8.78 -11.42
N ALA A 14 13.37 -9.50 -11.22
CA ALA A 14 13.36 -10.95 -11.04
C ALA A 14 12.54 -11.38 -9.81
N ILE A 15 12.69 -10.67 -8.69
CA ILE A 15 11.90 -10.91 -7.47
C ILE A 15 10.42 -10.63 -7.73
N ALA A 16 10.09 -9.52 -8.40
CA ALA A 16 8.71 -9.19 -8.74
C ALA A 16 8.08 -10.27 -9.63
N LEU A 17 8.77 -10.69 -10.70
CA LEU A 17 8.29 -11.74 -11.59
C LEU A 17 8.10 -13.07 -10.87
N ALA A 18 9.01 -13.44 -9.98
CA ALA A 18 8.90 -14.64 -9.18
C ALA A 18 7.68 -14.56 -8.25
N THR A 19 7.50 -13.46 -7.51
CA THR A 19 6.36 -13.29 -6.59
C THR A 19 5.02 -13.31 -7.31
N PHE A 20 4.92 -12.68 -8.49
CA PHE A 20 3.72 -12.71 -9.31
C PHE A 20 3.45 -14.11 -9.90
N SER A 21 4.49 -14.87 -10.24
CA SER A 21 4.34 -16.22 -10.78
C SER A 21 3.83 -17.19 -9.72
N PHE A 22 4.37 -17.15 -8.51
CA PHE A 22 3.92 -18.03 -7.41
C PHE A 22 2.54 -17.61 -6.88
N GLY A 23 2.21 -16.32 -6.90
CA GLY A 23 0.91 -15.81 -6.43
C GLY A 23 0.64 -16.09 -4.93
N ASN A 24 -0.65 -16.02 -4.54
CA ASN A 24 -1.12 -16.37 -3.19
C ASN A 24 -0.29 -15.71 -2.05
N VAL A 25 0.19 -16.45 -1.06
CA VAL A 25 0.96 -15.95 0.10
C VAL A 25 2.25 -15.26 -0.34
N PHE A 26 2.95 -15.81 -1.35
CA PHE A 26 4.20 -15.27 -1.87
C PHE A 26 4.06 -13.88 -2.49
N LEU A 27 2.87 -13.52 -2.92
CA LEU A 27 2.55 -12.19 -3.42
C LEU A 27 1.98 -11.29 -2.31
N ALA A 28 1.12 -11.83 -1.44
CA ALA A 28 0.46 -11.06 -0.40
C ALA A 28 1.43 -10.47 0.64
N VAL A 29 2.41 -11.27 1.09
CA VAL A 29 3.36 -10.84 2.13
C VAL A 29 4.28 -9.71 1.66
N PRO A 30 4.95 -9.78 0.49
CA PRO A 30 5.73 -8.65 -0.01
C PRO A 30 4.89 -7.39 -0.24
N LEU A 31 3.67 -7.51 -0.79
CA LEU A 31 2.78 -6.37 -0.99
C LEU A 31 2.38 -5.73 0.33
N TRP A 32 2.08 -6.52 1.36
CA TRP A 32 1.81 -6.01 2.70
C TRP A 32 3.01 -5.24 3.28
N LEU A 33 4.23 -5.80 3.20
CA LEU A 33 5.44 -5.14 3.69
C LEU A 33 5.73 -3.82 2.92
N ILE A 34 5.63 -3.86 1.60
CA ILE A 34 5.79 -2.66 0.76
C ILE A 34 4.74 -1.62 1.10
N SER A 35 3.49 -2.03 1.33
CA SER A 35 2.40 -1.13 1.72
C SER A 35 2.65 -0.45 3.07
N LEU A 36 3.19 -1.16 4.05
CA LEU A 36 3.56 -0.58 5.36
C LEU A 36 4.67 0.47 5.21
N ILE A 37 5.70 0.15 4.42
CA ILE A 37 6.81 1.08 4.15
C ILE A 37 6.30 2.31 3.39
N ALA A 38 5.53 2.09 2.32
CA ALA A 38 4.98 3.16 1.49
C ALA A 38 4.02 4.06 2.29
N TYR A 39 3.16 3.49 3.14
CA TYR A 39 2.29 4.24 4.04
C TYR A 39 3.11 5.16 4.95
N ARG A 40 4.18 4.63 5.58
CA ARG A 40 5.04 5.41 6.45
C ARG A 40 5.76 6.54 5.71
N GLU A 41 6.36 6.24 4.56
CA GLU A 41 7.06 7.26 3.78
C GLU A 41 6.10 8.36 3.30
N LEU A 42 4.87 7.99 2.94
CA LEU A 42 3.88 8.96 2.49
C LEU A 42 3.33 9.82 3.64
N THR A 43 3.07 9.25 4.81
CA THR A 43 2.67 10.01 6.01
C THR A 43 3.75 10.99 6.45
N LYS A 44 5.03 10.61 6.34
CA LYS A 44 6.15 11.54 6.57
C LYS A 44 6.21 12.65 5.52
N ALA A 45 6.11 12.30 4.24
CA ALA A 45 6.15 13.28 3.15
C ALA A 45 5.02 14.32 3.27
N LEU A 46 3.84 13.88 3.70
CA LEU A 46 2.67 14.72 3.94
C LEU A 46 2.66 15.40 5.33
N LYS A 47 3.73 15.23 6.11
CA LYS A 47 3.87 15.82 7.45
C LYS A 47 2.69 15.50 8.39
N CYS A 48 2.23 14.23 8.36
CA CYS A 48 1.18 13.75 9.26
C CYS A 48 1.59 13.87 10.75
N ALA A 49 2.86 13.57 11.06
CA ALA A 49 3.43 13.76 12.39
C ALA A 49 4.20 15.08 12.49
N THR A 50 4.07 15.77 13.62
CA THR A 50 4.83 16.99 13.91
C THR A 50 6.31 16.67 14.16
N ASP A 51 6.62 15.46 14.62
CA ASP A 51 7.97 14.99 14.96
C ASP A 51 8.31 13.78 14.08
N GLU A 52 9.23 13.90 13.13
CA GLU A 52 9.59 12.86 12.15
C GLU A 52 10.08 11.55 12.77
N LYS A 53 10.54 11.58 14.02
CA LYS A 53 11.10 10.43 14.73
C LYS A 53 10.08 9.66 15.56
N LYS A 54 8.94 10.24 15.90
CA LYS A 54 7.92 9.63 16.75
C LYS A 54 6.68 9.28 15.96
N PHE A 55 6.19 8.08 16.15
CA PHE A 55 4.90 7.69 15.61
C PHE A 55 3.77 8.44 16.29
N ASN A 56 2.91 9.02 15.50
CA ASN A 56 1.68 9.64 15.95
C ASN A 56 0.56 8.58 16.11
N ALA A 57 -0.45 8.86 16.94
CA ALA A 57 -1.58 7.92 17.09
C ALA A 57 -2.32 7.67 15.77
N LEU A 58 -2.43 8.69 14.90
CA LEU A 58 -3.01 8.55 13.56
C LEU A 58 -2.20 7.55 12.71
N GLU A 59 -0.86 7.64 12.73
CA GLU A 59 -0.01 6.70 12.01
C GLU A 59 -0.16 5.27 12.55
N TRP A 60 -0.30 5.10 13.88
CA TRP A 60 -0.55 3.79 14.48
C TRP A 60 -1.89 3.19 14.06
N ILE A 61 -2.96 3.99 14.05
CA ILE A 61 -4.28 3.57 13.55
C ILE A 61 -4.15 3.11 12.10
N GLY A 62 -3.44 3.87 11.26
CA GLY A 62 -3.21 3.50 9.88
C GLY A 62 -2.40 2.21 9.72
N PHE A 63 -1.34 1.99 10.52
CA PHE A 63 -0.57 0.73 10.50
C PHE A 63 -1.44 -0.48 10.84
N VAL A 64 -2.27 -0.36 11.87
CA VAL A 64 -3.24 -1.41 12.25
C VAL A 64 -4.24 -1.59 11.12
N GLY A 65 -4.74 -0.51 10.54
CA GLY A 65 -5.67 -0.53 9.40
C GLY A 65 -5.09 -1.23 8.17
N VAL A 66 -3.85 -0.92 7.79
CA VAL A 66 -3.15 -1.61 6.68
C VAL A 66 -3.05 -3.11 6.96
N THR A 67 -2.65 -3.48 8.16
CA THR A 67 -2.50 -4.90 8.54
C THR A 67 -3.85 -5.63 8.53
N ALA A 68 -4.89 -5.02 9.10
CA ALA A 68 -6.24 -5.57 9.09
C ALA A 68 -6.80 -5.73 7.66
N TYR A 69 -6.57 -4.72 6.81
CA TYR A 69 -6.99 -4.73 5.42
C TYR A 69 -6.33 -5.88 4.63
N TYR A 70 -5.01 -6.05 4.76
CA TYR A 70 -4.30 -7.14 4.08
C TYR A 70 -4.62 -8.52 4.68
N ALA A 71 -4.87 -8.61 5.98
CA ALA A 71 -5.37 -9.84 6.61
C ALA A 71 -6.73 -10.24 6.03
N THR A 72 -7.66 -9.29 5.93
CA THR A 72 -8.99 -9.53 5.32
C THR A 72 -8.85 -9.91 3.85
N LEU A 73 -8.00 -9.21 3.09
CA LEU A 73 -7.72 -9.50 1.69
C LEU A 73 -7.23 -10.95 1.48
N PHE A 74 -6.34 -11.41 2.37
CA PHE A 74 -5.75 -12.73 2.26
C PHE A 74 -6.68 -13.86 2.73
N PHE A 75 -7.31 -13.69 3.90
CA PHE A 75 -8.08 -14.76 4.53
C PHE A 75 -9.52 -14.89 4.00
N THR A 76 -10.19 -13.77 3.75
CA THR A 76 -11.63 -13.77 3.47
C THR A 76 -11.95 -13.52 2.00
N ARG A 77 -11.16 -12.69 1.33
CA ARG A 77 -11.35 -12.28 -0.09
C ARG A 77 -12.73 -11.69 -0.38
N ASP A 78 -13.42 -11.21 0.65
CA ASP A 78 -14.74 -10.62 0.50
C ASP A 78 -14.61 -9.11 0.30
N HIS A 79 -15.07 -8.64 -0.86
CA HIS A 79 -15.04 -7.21 -1.21
C HIS A 79 -15.83 -6.34 -0.23
N THR A 80 -16.90 -6.87 0.35
CA THR A 80 -17.71 -6.14 1.34
C THR A 80 -16.91 -5.90 2.62
N LEU A 81 -16.18 -6.91 3.10
CA LEU A 81 -15.33 -6.79 4.28
C LEU A 81 -14.13 -5.87 4.02
N LEU A 82 -13.55 -5.90 2.81
CA LEU A 82 -12.50 -4.95 2.43
C LEU A 82 -12.99 -3.50 2.49
N LEU A 83 -14.18 -3.25 1.96
CA LEU A 83 -14.81 -1.93 2.05
C LEU A 83 -15.07 -1.52 3.51
N MET A 84 -15.58 -2.46 4.32
CA MET A 84 -15.79 -2.22 5.76
C MET A 84 -14.48 -1.87 6.48
N CYS A 85 -13.35 -2.50 6.15
CA CYS A 85 -12.04 -2.15 6.70
C CYS A 85 -11.64 -0.70 6.36
N ILE A 86 -11.89 -0.25 5.13
CA ILE A 86 -11.63 1.13 4.71
C ILE A 86 -12.48 2.11 5.53
N VAL A 87 -13.79 1.84 5.64
CA VAL A 87 -14.73 2.69 6.39
C VAL A 87 -14.37 2.69 7.87
N ALA A 88 -14.05 1.54 8.45
CA ALA A 88 -13.67 1.41 9.86
C ALA A 88 -12.40 2.21 10.18
N LEU A 89 -11.39 2.16 9.30
CA LEU A 89 -10.18 2.97 9.45
C LEU A 89 -10.51 4.46 9.42
N PHE A 90 -11.29 4.91 8.42
CA PHE A 90 -11.71 6.29 8.32
C PHE A 90 -12.44 6.77 9.59
N MET A 91 -13.38 5.96 10.09
CA MET A 91 -14.09 6.25 11.33
C MET A 91 -13.17 6.29 12.54
N ALA A 92 -12.21 5.38 12.65
CA ALA A 92 -11.23 5.36 13.74
C ALA A 92 -10.34 6.60 13.74
N GLU A 93 -9.88 7.04 12.57
CA GLU A 93 -9.07 8.26 12.44
C GLU A 93 -9.89 9.52 12.78
N MET A 94 -11.13 9.61 12.32
CA MET A 94 -12.04 10.71 12.66
C MET A 94 -12.34 10.74 14.16
N PHE A 95 -12.58 9.57 14.76
CA PHE A 95 -12.78 9.46 16.21
C PHE A 95 -11.55 9.92 16.99
N CYS A 96 -10.36 9.49 16.60
CA CYS A 96 -9.10 9.93 17.20
C CYS A 96 -8.91 11.45 17.09
N TYR A 97 -9.24 12.04 15.95
CA TYR A 97 -9.19 13.48 15.73
C TYR A 97 -10.09 14.24 16.71
N VAL A 98 -11.35 13.82 16.81
CA VAL A 98 -12.33 14.49 17.71
C VAL A 98 -11.97 14.29 19.17
N ALA A 99 -11.59 13.08 19.58
CA ALA A 99 -11.28 12.75 20.96
C ALA A 99 -10.00 13.43 21.48
N ALA A 100 -9.05 13.69 20.60
CA ALA A 100 -7.77 14.29 20.94
C ALA A 100 -7.68 15.79 20.55
N PHE A 101 -8.80 16.43 20.25
CA PHE A 101 -8.83 17.86 19.92
C PHE A 101 -8.31 18.72 21.09
N PRO A 102 -7.48 19.78 20.85
CA PRO A 102 -6.97 20.30 19.56
C PRO A 102 -5.57 19.78 19.17
N LYS A 103 -5.17 18.62 19.63
CA LYS A 103 -3.81 18.06 19.42
C LYS A 103 -3.48 17.79 17.95
N TYR A 104 -4.47 17.37 17.17
CA TYR A 104 -4.32 17.06 15.75
C TYR A 104 -5.01 18.09 14.87
N GLN A 105 -4.42 18.34 13.69
CA GLN A 105 -5.02 19.18 12.66
C GLN A 105 -5.77 18.32 11.65
N ALA A 106 -6.83 18.86 11.05
CA ALA A 106 -7.59 18.17 10.01
C ALA A 106 -6.72 17.71 8.83
N SER A 107 -5.70 18.52 8.47
CA SER A 107 -4.73 18.17 7.42
C SER A 107 -3.93 16.91 7.71
N GLN A 108 -3.63 16.64 8.99
CA GLN A 108 -2.92 15.41 9.40
C GLN A 108 -3.79 14.18 9.25
N VAL A 109 -5.07 14.28 9.59
CA VAL A 109 -6.04 13.19 9.38
C VAL A 109 -6.23 12.91 7.89
N MET A 110 -6.40 13.97 7.09
CA MET A 110 -6.50 13.84 5.64
C MET A 110 -5.23 13.18 5.04
N ALA A 111 -4.05 13.55 5.54
CA ALA A 111 -2.78 12.95 5.13
C ALA A 111 -2.72 11.45 5.45
N ALA A 112 -3.17 11.03 6.65
CA ALA A 112 -3.18 9.63 7.06
C ALA A 112 -4.15 8.81 6.21
N VAL A 113 -5.40 9.27 6.06
CA VAL A 113 -6.42 8.61 5.21
C VAL A 113 -5.97 8.53 3.76
N PHE A 114 -5.45 9.64 3.20
CA PHE A 114 -4.95 9.66 1.83
C PHE A 114 -3.80 8.67 1.65
N SER A 115 -2.86 8.62 2.59
CA SER A 115 -1.73 7.69 2.53
C SER A 115 -2.18 6.23 2.52
N PHE A 116 -3.21 5.90 3.30
CA PHE A 116 -3.79 4.57 3.31
C PHE A 116 -4.46 4.21 1.98
N LEU A 117 -5.27 5.11 1.42
CA LEU A 117 -5.95 4.87 0.16
C LEU A 117 -4.96 4.79 -1.01
N TYR A 118 -3.99 5.70 -1.05
CA TYR A 118 -3.04 5.81 -2.16
C TYR A 118 -2.04 4.66 -2.21
N ALA A 119 -1.46 4.24 -1.10
CA ALA A 119 -0.45 3.19 -1.12
C ALA A 119 -1.05 1.79 -0.85
N PRO A 120 -1.54 1.44 0.34
CA PRO A 120 -2.04 0.10 0.63
C PRO A 120 -3.18 -0.37 -0.27
N VAL A 121 -4.20 0.49 -0.45
CA VAL A 121 -5.39 0.09 -1.23
C VAL A 121 -5.05 -0.03 -2.72
N LEU A 122 -4.32 0.92 -3.32
CA LEU A 122 -3.92 0.79 -4.73
C LEU A 122 -2.99 -0.40 -4.97
N LEU A 123 -2.04 -0.67 -4.09
CA LEU A 123 -1.17 -1.84 -4.21
C LEU A 123 -1.94 -3.17 -4.07
N SER A 124 -3.03 -3.20 -3.30
CA SER A 124 -3.85 -4.40 -3.16
C SER A 124 -4.52 -4.80 -4.47
N PHE A 125 -4.77 -3.85 -5.39
CA PHE A 125 -5.31 -4.17 -6.71
C PHE A 125 -4.37 -5.06 -7.53
N ALA A 126 -3.05 -4.98 -7.32
CA ALA A 126 -2.12 -5.89 -7.96
C ALA A 126 -2.36 -7.34 -7.52
N TYR A 127 -2.69 -7.56 -6.24
CA TYR A 127 -3.08 -8.87 -5.73
C TYR A 127 -4.44 -9.30 -6.28
N LEU A 128 -5.45 -8.44 -6.23
CA LEU A 128 -6.80 -8.73 -6.72
C LEU A 128 -6.80 -9.03 -8.22
N THR A 129 -6.04 -8.28 -9.02
CA THR A 129 -5.89 -8.53 -10.45
C THR A 129 -5.26 -9.90 -10.71
N ARG A 130 -4.27 -10.30 -9.91
CA ARG A 130 -3.62 -11.62 -10.03
C ARG A 130 -4.57 -12.78 -9.74
N GLU A 131 -5.52 -12.59 -8.83
CA GLU A 131 -6.50 -13.61 -8.43
C GLU A 131 -7.71 -13.73 -9.37
N CYS A 132 -7.88 -12.79 -10.32
CA CYS A 132 -8.91 -12.90 -11.36
C CYS A 132 -8.63 -14.05 -12.31
N GLU A 133 -9.66 -14.56 -13.00
CA GLU A 133 -9.50 -15.47 -14.14
C GLU A 133 -8.57 -14.84 -15.17
N ASN A 134 -7.53 -15.57 -15.56
CA ASN A 134 -6.44 -15.06 -16.43
C ASN A 134 -5.63 -13.90 -15.84
N GLY A 135 -5.68 -13.66 -14.53
CA GLY A 135 -5.03 -12.53 -13.86
C GLY A 135 -3.52 -12.46 -14.08
N ILE A 136 -2.86 -13.60 -14.32
CA ILE A 136 -1.43 -13.64 -14.65
C ILE A 136 -1.13 -12.85 -15.95
N TYR A 137 -1.98 -12.95 -16.96
CA TYR A 137 -1.82 -12.20 -18.22
C TYR A 137 -2.09 -10.70 -18.03
N LEU A 138 -3.06 -10.35 -17.18
CA LEU A 138 -3.37 -8.96 -16.85
C LEU A 138 -2.21 -8.28 -16.11
N VAL A 139 -1.58 -8.99 -15.19
CA VAL A 139 -0.41 -8.47 -14.46
C VAL A 139 0.78 -8.24 -15.41
N TRP A 140 0.96 -9.10 -16.43
CA TRP A 140 2.00 -8.91 -17.43
C TRP A 140 1.83 -7.65 -18.29
N LEU A 141 0.62 -7.10 -18.39
CA LEU A 141 0.39 -5.81 -19.07
C LEU A 141 1.08 -4.63 -18.37
N ILE A 142 1.29 -4.70 -17.06
CA ILE A 142 1.93 -3.60 -16.30
C ILE A 142 3.37 -3.35 -16.77
N PRO A 143 4.29 -4.34 -16.74
CA PRO A 143 5.65 -4.13 -17.21
C PRO A 143 5.72 -3.88 -18.72
N VAL A 144 4.84 -4.48 -19.53
CA VAL A 144 4.79 -4.23 -20.99
C VAL A 144 4.40 -2.77 -21.27
N SER A 145 3.43 -2.21 -20.56
CA SER A 145 3.04 -0.82 -20.68
C SER A 145 4.19 0.13 -20.31
N TYR A 146 4.95 -0.20 -19.27
CA TYR A 146 6.11 0.58 -18.85
C TYR A 146 7.24 0.59 -19.89
N THR A 147 7.51 -0.56 -20.53
CA THR A 147 8.55 -0.64 -21.55
C THR A 147 8.22 0.18 -22.79
N HIS A 148 6.95 0.25 -23.19
CA HIS A 148 6.51 1.07 -24.31
C HIS A 148 6.56 2.58 -24.03
N LEU A 149 6.37 2.99 -22.77
CA LEU A 149 6.42 4.41 -22.38
C LEU A 149 7.85 4.95 -22.21
N THR A 150 8.83 4.08 -21.98
CA THR A 150 10.22 4.46 -21.72
C THR A 150 11.14 4.33 -22.93
N LEU A 151 10.67 3.79 -24.06
CA LEU A 151 11.44 3.79 -25.29
C LEU A 151 11.42 5.21 -25.90
N PRO A 152 12.58 5.89 -25.99
CA PRO A 152 12.64 7.15 -26.71
C PRO A 152 12.32 6.87 -28.19
N THR A 153 11.32 7.52 -28.71
CA THR A 153 11.03 7.61 -30.14
C THR A 153 12.12 8.42 -30.85
#